data_c1a6e706e30146aed5d04b0bf09993d9
#
_entry.id   c1a6e706e30146aed5d04b0bf09993d9
#
_cell.length_a   1.000
_cell.length_b   1.000
_cell.length_c   1.000
_cell.angle_alpha   90.00
_cell.angle_beta   90.00
_cell.angle_gamma   90.00
#
_symmetry.space_group_name_H-M   'P 1'
#
loop_
_entity.id
_entity.type
_entity.pdbx_description
1 polymer ?
#
loop_
_entity_poly.entity_id
_entity_poly.type
_entity_poly.pdbx_seq_one_letter_code
_entity_poly.pdbx_strand_id
1 'polypeptide(L)'
;MNLFKLILRNLSFYRKKNLALALGVSISSTILIGAFIVGDSMKYSLKKIVSQRLGEVSYVIRSGDRYFTSELSDKISQNLNIPASSLLVAEGSAVADGGEKRIPNIQILGVDQHFDTLAGTDNFYTKLGPDEVILSSNLANRLGLMVGDEVLIRMTKASLIPLNAPFVSDDNNIVSSRLKIIDIAGSDQMGMFNLKNSQTAPFNAFVSKEFLSGLMEFENKSNLIILSDGSESDI
;
A
#
# COMPACT_ATOMS: atom_id res chain seq x y z
N MET A 1 61.89 -19.04 31.18
CA MET A 1 61.15 -17.77 31.39
C MET A 1 59.82 -17.90 30.61
N ASN A 2 58.71 -18.00 31.33
CA ASN A 2 57.41 -18.27 30.65
C ASN A 2 56.97 -17.04 29.85
N LEU A 3 56.78 -17.21 28.53
CA LEU A 3 56.34 -16.17 27.58
C LEU A 3 55.06 -15.44 28.08
N PHE A 4 54.15 -16.16 28.67
CA PHE A 4 52.91 -15.64 29.25
C PHE A 4 53.16 -14.63 30.41
N LYS A 5 54.14 -14.92 31.27
CA LYS A 5 54.52 -14.02 32.38
C LYS A 5 55.17 -12.72 31.88
N LEU A 6 55.87 -12.80 30.74
CA LEU A 6 56.48 -11.64 30.10
C LEU A 6 55.43 -10.74 29.43
N ILE A 7 54.41 -11.35 28.78
CA ILE A 7 53.28 -10.63 28.19
C ILE A 7 52.48 -9.87 29.28
N LEU A 8 52.13 -10.56 30.35
CA LEU A 8 51.36 -9.93 31.46
C LEU A 8 52.13 -8.77 32.13
N ARG A 9 53.44 -8.92 32.30
CA ARG A 9 54.32 -7.89 32.87
C ARG A 9 54.43 -6.66 31.95
N ASN A 10 54.52 -6.90 30.64
CA ASN A 10 54.53 -5.82 29.64
C ASN A 10 53.18 -5.09 29.59
N LEU A 11 52.07 -5.82 29.64
CA LEU A 11 50.72 -5.26 29.69
C LEU A 11 50.50 -4.38 30.92
N SER A 12 50.96 -4.83 32.06
CA SER A 12 50.88 -4.09 33.35
C SER A 12 51.79 -2.86 33.39
N PHE A 13 52.97 -2.93 32.78
CA PHE A 13 53.92 -1.83 32.73
C PHE A 13 53.42 -0.68 31.85
N TYR A 14 52.85 -0.99 30.70
CA TYR A 14 52.30 -0.01 29.76
C TYR A 14 50.79 0.21 29.89
N ARG A 15 50.20 -0.09 31.06
CA ARG A 15 48.75 -0.06 31.28
C ARG A 15 48.04 1.21 30.81
N LYS A 16 48.63 2.41 31.03
CA LYS A 16 48.03 3.67 30.56
C LYS A 16 47.98 3.79 29.04
N LYS A 17 49.04 3.38 28.34
CA LYS A 17 49.09 3.38 26.87
C LYS A 17 48.14 2.34 26.28
N ASN A 18 48.13 1.14 26.84
CA ASN A 18 47.27 0.05 26.41
C ASN A 18 45.78 0.39 26.68
N LEU A 19 45.46 1.05 27.77
CA LEU A 19 44.11 1.51 28.08
C LEU A 19 43.65 2.60 27.05
N ALA A 20 44.50 3.55 26.75
CA ALA A 20 44.18 4.59 25.78
C ALA A 20 43.94 3.97 24.36
N LEU A 21 44.77 2.99 24.00
CA LEU A 21 44.61 2.27 22.73
C LEU A 21 43.34 1.42 22.68
N ALA A 22 43.03 0.73 23.78
CA ALA A 22 41.79 -0.05 23.91
C ALA A 22 40.56 0.86 23.83
N LEU A 23 40.58 2.01 24.51
CA LEU A 23 39.49 2.99 24.41
C LEU A 23 39.32 3.53 22.98
N GLY A 24 40.40 3.87 22.27
CA GLY A 24 40.37 4.29 20.89
C GLY A 24 39.74 3.25 19.95
N VAL A 25 40.16 1.99 20.08
CA VAL A 25 39.62 0.89 19.29
C VAL A 25 38.14 0.64 19.66
N SER A 26 37.78 0.69 20.96
CA SER A 26 36.40 0.53 21.39
C SER A 26 35.47 1.60 20.81
N ILE A 27 35.89 2.86 20.84
CA ILE A 27 35.10 3.97 20.27
C ILE A 27 34.94 3.77 18.75
N SER A 28 36.00 3.48 18.03
CA SER A 28 35.94 3.23 16.60
C SER A 28 35.02 2.06 16.25
N SER A 29 35.13 0.95 16.98
CA SER A 29 34.27 -0.23 16.80
C SER A 29 32.80 0.08 17.11
N THR A 30 32.54 0.84 18.16
CA THR A 30 31.17 1.25 18.55
C THR A 30 30.52 2.11 17.47
N ILE A 31 31.25 3.05 16.90
CA ILE A 31 30.76 3.92 15.82
C ILE A 31 30.43 3.07 14.59
N LEU A 32 31.33 2.15 14.21
CA LEU A 32 31.15 1.30 13.03
C LEU A 32 29.94 0.34 13.20
N ILE A 33 29.86 -0.33 14.35
CA ILE A 33 28.76 -1.24 14.66
C ILE A 33 27.43 -0.47 14.73
N GLY A 34 27.44 0.70 15.37
CA GLY A 34 26.26 1.56 15.45
C GLY A 34 25.74 1.97 14.05
N ALA A 35 26.64 2.32 13.15
CA ALA A 35 26.27 2.67 11.77
C ALA A 35 25.65 1.47 11.02
N PHE A 36 26.18 0.26 11.19
CA PHE A 36 25.60 -0.96 10.61
C PHE A 36 24.21 -1.28 11.18
N ILE A 37 24.05 -1.20 12.50
CA ILE A 37 22.75 -1.45 13.16
C ILE A 37 21.67 -0.48 12.65
N VAL A 38 22.01 0.81 12.53
CA VAL A 38 21.08 1.81 11.97
C VAL A 38 20.74 1.49 10.53
N GLY A 39 21.73 1.11 9.71
CA GLY A 39 21.53 0.72 8.32
C GLY A 39 20.59 -0.48 8.17
N ASP A 40 20.80 -1.52 8.95
CA ASP A 40 19.97 -2.73 8.93
C ASP A 40 18.55 -2.46 9.45
N SER A 41 18.41 -1.68 10.52
CA SER A 41 17.11 -1.26 11.05
C SER A 41 16.30 -0.47 10.02
N MET A 42 16.96 0.44 9.31
CA MET A 42 16.32 1.23 8.24
C MET A 42 15.87 0.35 7.08
N LYS A 43 16.72 -0.58 6.66
CA LYS A 43 16.42 -1.56 5.61
C LYS A 43 15.22 -2.44 5.97
N TYR A 44 15.19 -2.94 7.20
CA TYR A 44 14.08 -3.73 7.73
C TYR A 44 12.77 -2.95 7.74
N SER A 45 12.80 -1.70 8.26
CA SER A 45 11.62 -0.83 8.30
C SER A 45 11.08 -0.53 6.90
N LEU A 46 11.95 -0.24 5.94
CA LEU A 46 11.54 -0.02 4.55
C LEU A 46 10.92 -1.27 3.93
N LYS A 47 11.55 -2.44 4.12
CA LYS A 47 11.02 -3.71 3.62
C LYS A 47 9.64 -3.99 4.21
N LYS A 48 9.46 -3.78 5.51
CA LYS A 48 8.17 -3.95 6.19
C LYS A 48 7.08 -3.03 5.63
N ILE A 49 7.39 -1.75 5.39
CA ILE A 49 6.45 -0.79 4.80
C ILE A 49 6.04 -1.24 3.39
N VAL A 50 6.98 -1.71 2.59
CA VAL A 50 6.69 -2.21 1.22
C VAL A 50 5.78 -3.44 1.29
N SER A 51 6.10 -4.42 2.13
CA SER A 51 5.28 -5.62 2.32
C SER A 51 3.85 -5.27 2.78
N GLN A 52 3.69 -4.37 3.74
CA GLN A 52 2.36 -3.94 4.21
C GLN A 52 1.54 -3.18 3.14
N ARG A 53 2.21 -2.53 2.18
CA ARG A 53 1.54 -1.81 1.09
C ARG A 53 1.18 -2.69 -0.09
N LEU A 54 2.00 -3.68 -0.39
CA LEU A 54 1.84 -4.51 -1.59
C LEU A 54 1.26 -5.90 -1.29
N GLY A 55 1.22 -6.33 -0.02
CA GLY A 55 0.81 -7.69 0.31
C GLY A 55 1.68 -8.70 -0.45
N GLU A 56 1.06 -9.64 -1.14
CA GLU A 56 1.72 -10.65 -1.96
C GLU A 56 1.88 -10.25 -3.44
N VAL A 57 1.67 -8.98 -3.75
CA VAL A 57 1.79 -8.47 -5.12
C VAL A 57 3.25 -8.38 -5.54
N SER A 58 3.63 -9.18 -6.54
CA SER A 58 4.99 -9.21 -7.14
C SER A 58 5.07 -8.47 -8.46
N TYR A 59 4.00 -8.49 -9.26
CA TYR A 59 3.95 -7.83 -10.57
C TYR A 59 2.69 -6.99 -10.72
N VAL A 60 2.84 -5.95 -11.52
CA VAL A 60 1.75 -5.00 -11.79
C VAL A 60 1.72 -4.67 -13.27
N ILE A 61 0.53 -4.76 -13.88
CA ILE A 61 0.27 -4.32 -15.25
C ILE A 61 -0.66 -3.12 -15.18
N ARG A 62 -0.18 -1.97 -15.61
CA ARG A 62 -0.95 -0.73 -15.66
C ARG A 62 -1.08 -0.23 -17.07
N SER A 63 -2.31 0.09 -17.50
CA SER A 63 -2.61 0.57 -18.85
C SER A 63 -2.45 2.09 -19.02
N GLY A 64 -2.03 2.82 -17.98
CA GLY A 64 -2.01 4.29 -17.99
C GLY A 64 -3.44 4.85 -18.06
N ASP A 65 -3.70 5.67 -19.06
CA ASP A 65 -5.02 6.31 -19.25
C ASP A 65 -6.00 5.44 -20.07
N ARG A 66 -5.67 4.18 -20.30
CA ARG A 66 -6.51 3.24 -21.06
C ARG A 66 -7.16 2.23 -20.15
N TYR A 67 -8.24 1.63 -20.64
CA TYR A 67 -8.98 0.58 -19.94
C TYR A 67 -8.93 -0.69 -20.81
N PHE A 68 -8.84 -1.84 -20.14
CA PHE A 68 -8.89 -3.16 -20.74
C PHE A 68 -10.05 -3.97 -20.14
N THR A 69 -10.42 -5.06 -20.77
CA THR A 69 -11.44 -5.98 -20.26
C THR A 69 -10.96 -6.71 -19.01
N SER A 70 -11.80 -6.81 -18.00
CA SER A 70 -11.50 -7.50 -16.74
C SER A 70 -11.11 -8.98 -16.93
N GLU A 71 -11.63 -9.64 -17.98
CA GLU A 71 -11.28 -11.01 -18.36
C GLU A 71 -9.78 -11.23 -18.66
N LEU A 72 -9.02 -10.14 -18.86
CA LEU A 72 -7.60 -10.25 -19.13
C LEU A 72 -6.83 -10.82 -17.93
N SER A 73 -7.24 -10.48 -16.70
CA SER A 73 -6.65 -11.03 -15.48
C SER A 73 -6.85 -12.55 -15.42
N ASP A 74 -8.03 -13.05 -15.77
CA ASP A 74 -8.35 -14.47 -15.73
C ASP A 74 -7.53 -15.26 -16.75
N LYS A 75 -7.38 -14.71 -17.96
CA LYS A 75 -6.54 -15.30 -19.01
C LYS A 75 -5.07 -15.34 -18.59
N ILE A 76 -4.57 -14.29 -17.94
CA ILE A 76 -3.20 -14.24 -17.44
C ILE A 76 -3.02 -15.26 -16.32
N SER A 77 -3.93 -15.29 -15.36
CA SER A 77 -3.92 -16.24 -14.24
C SER A 77 -3.90 -17.68 -14.73
N GLN A 78 -4.76 -18.03 -15.70
CA GLN A 78 -4.81 -19.37 -16.28
C GLN A 78 -3.55 -19.75 -17.06
N ASN A 79 -3.00 -18.84 -17.86
CA ASN A 79 -1.83 -19.12 -18.70
C ASN A 79 -0.54 -19.22 -17.88
N LEU A 80 -0.40 -18.43 -16.83
CA LEU A 80 0.80 -18.38 -15.99
C LEU A 80 0.67 -19.25 -14.73
N ASN A 81 -0.54 -19.72 -14.42
CA ASN A 81 -0.87 -20.46 -13.20
C ASN A 81 -0.46 -19.72 -11.93
N ILE A 82 -0.70 -18.40 -11.90
CA ILE A 82 -0.44 -17.52 -10.75
C ILE A 82 -1.70 -16.73 -10.38
N PRO A 83 -1.88 -16.36 -9.10
CA PRO A 83 -2.98 -15.51 -8.70
C PRO A 83 -2.93 -14.14 -9.38
N ALA A 84 -4.04 -13.71 -9.92
CA ALA A 84 -4.19 -12.39 -10.55
C ALA A 84 -5.53 -11.78 -10.18
N SER A 85 -5.56 -10.47 -9.96
CA SER A 85 -6.78 -9.70 -9.71
C SER A 85 -6.79 -8.45 -10.60
N SER A 86 -7.95 -8.14 -11.15
CA SER A 86 -8.16 -6.93 -11.95
C SER A 86 -8.86 -5.86 -11.14
N LEU A 87 -8.27 -4.70 -11.07
CA LEU A 87 -8.74 -3.56 -10.29
C LEU A 87 -9.18 -2.42 -11.21
N LEU A 88 -10.19 -1.69 -10.76
CA LEU A 88 -10.55 -0.40 -11.32
C LEU A 88 -10.14 0.68 -10.32
N VAL A 89 -9.16 1.50 -10.69
CA VAL A 89 -8.62 2.54 -9.82
C VAL A 89 -9.07 3.90 -10.30
N ALA A 90 -9.66 4.68 -9.39
CA ALA A 90 -10.07 6.05 -9.62
C ALA A 90 -9.53 6.97 -8.51
N GLU A 91 -9.44 8.26 -8.81
CA GLU A 91 -9.11 9.29 -7.83
C GLU A 91 -10.36 10.10 -7.50
N GLY A 92 -10.50 10.49 -6.22
CA GLY A 92 -11.67 11.22 -5.78
C GLY A 92 -11.48 11.95 -4.46
N SER A 93 -12.57 12.27 -3.79
CA SER A 93 -12.59 12.84 -2.46
C SER A 93 -13.63 12.15 -1.58
N ALA A 94 -13.35 12.05 -0.29
CA ALA A 94 -14.27 11.57 0.72
C ALA A 94 -14.77 12.71 1.59
N VAL A 95 -16.06 12.70 1.90
CA VAL A 95 -16.74 13.74 2.68
C VAL A 95 -17.57 13.09 3.77
N ALA A 96 -17.44 13.56 4.99
CA ALA A 96 -18.19 13.14 6.17
C ALA A 96 -18.94 14.31 6.83
N ASP A 97 -19.78 14.01 7.80
CA ASP A 97 -20.49 15.00 8.64
C ASP A 97 -21.20 16.11 7.83
N GLY A 98 -21.97 15.70 6.82
CA GLY A 98 -22.74 16.65 6.01
C GLY A 98 -21.91 17.65 5.21
N GLY A 99 -20.61 17.46 5.11
CA GLY A 99 -19.70 18.33 4.35
C GLY A 99 -18.62 19.03 5.18
N GLU A 100 -18.68 18.96 6.51
CA GLU A 100 -17.73 19.63 7.40
C GLU A 100 -16.32 19.06 7.30
N LYS A 101 -16.20 17.72 7.14
CA LYS A 101 -14.91 17.05 6.97
C LYS A 101 -14.77 16.54 5.54
N ARG A 102 -13.75 17.01 4.85
CA ARG A 102 -13.44 16.62 3.48
C ARG A 102 -11.96 16.27 3.34
N ILE A 103 -11.70 15.12 2.73
CA ILE A 103 -10.36 14.68 2.32
C ILE A 103 -10.30 14.62 0.79
N PRO A 104 -9.52 15.50 0.17
CA PRO A 104 -9.25 15.42 -1.26
C PRO A 104 -8.23 14.32 -1.57
N ASN A 105 -8.15 13.92 -2.83
CA ASN A 105 -7.14 13.00 -3.34
C ASN A 105 -7.08 11.65 -2.61
N ILE A 106 -8.26 11.01 -2.46
CA ILE A 106 -8.34 9.62 -2.05
C ILE A 106 -8.22 8.71 -3.28
N GLN A 107 -7.68 7.52 -3.08
CA GLN A 107 -7.67 6.46 -4.08
C GLN A 107 -8.90 5.58 -3.85
N ILE A 108 -9.72 5.41 -4.89
CA ILE A 108 -10.90 4.55 -4.87
C ILE A 108 -10.54 3.30 -5.68
N LEU A 109 -10.68 2.16 -5.04
CA LEU A 109 -10.27 0.86 -5.56
C LEU A 109 -11.50 -0.02 -5.72
N GLY A 110 -11.92 -0.26 -6.96
CA GLY A 110 -12.88 -1.29 -7.29
C GLY A 110 -12.17 -2.64 -7.31
N VAL A 111 -12.46 -3.48 -6.32
CA VAL A 111 -11.81 -4.79 -6.12
C VAL A 111 -12.75 -5.93 -6.50
N ASP A 112 -12.16 -7.02 -6.98
CA ASP A 112 -12.86 -8.27 -7.27
C ASP A 112 -12.62 -9.31 -6.17
N GLN A 113 -13.26 -10.48 -6.31
CA GLN A 113 -13.15 -11.60 -5.35
C GLN A 113 -11.72 -12.16 -5.23
N HIS A 114 -10.86 -11.97 -6.23
CA HIS A 114 -9.49 -12.47 -6.22
C HIS A 114 -8.53 -11.54 -5.45
N PHE A 115 -8.99 -10.34 -5.10
CA PHE A 115 -8.16 -9.39 -4.35
C PHE A 115 -7.83 -9.89 -2.95
N ASP A 116 -8.73 -10.62 -2.29
CA ASP A 116 -8.49 -11.23 -0.98
C ASP A 116 -7.26 -12.14 -0.97
N THR A 117 -7.08 -12.95 -2.02
CA THR A 117 -5.91 -13.85 -2.15
C THR A 117 -4.59 -13.06 -2.18
N LEU A 118 -4.55 -11.93 -2.88
CA LEU A 118 -3.37 -11.09 -2.98
C LEU A 118 -3.14 -10.21 -1.74
N ALA A 119 -4.22 -9.92 -1.02
CA ALA A 119 -4.17 -9.21 0.26
C ALA A 119 -3.81 -10.12 1.44
N GLY A 120 -3.80 -11.45 1.25
CA GLY A 120 -3.62 -12.42 2.33
C GLY A 120 -4.77 -12.43 3.32
N THR A 121 -6.00 -12.16 2.85
CA THR A 121 -7.20 -12.09 3.69
C THR A 121 -8.24 -13.13 3.28
N ASP A 122 -9.08 -13.53 4.23
CA ASP A 122 -10.18 -14.47 4.00
C ASP A 122 -11.50 -13.71 3.92
N ASN A 123 -12.06 -13.58 2.71
CA ASN A 123 -13.38 -12.98 2.46
C ASN A 123 -13.55 -11.56 3.06
N PHE A 124 -12.47 -10.81 3.21
CA PHE A 124 -12.52 -9.47 3.78
C PHE A 124 -13.09 -8.46 2.77
N TYR A 125 -12.65 -8.52 1.53
CA TYR A 125 -13.08 -7.66 0.44
C TYR A 125 -14.23 -8.26 -0.38
N THR A 126 -14.31 -9.58 -0.47
CA THR A 126 -15.38 -10.31 -1.19
C THR A 126 -16.78 -10.02 -0.62
N LYS A 127 -16.87 -9.63 0.66
CA LYS A 127 -18.16 -9.27 1.30
C LYS A 127 -18.73 -7.92 0.85
N LEU A 128 -17.99 -7.11 0.07
CA LEU A 128 -18.43 -5.80 -0.40
C LEU A 128 -19.66 -5.93 -1.31
N GLY A 129 -20.79 -5.41 -0.85
CA GLY A 129 -22.00 -5.24 -1.63
C GLY A 129 -22.04 -3.95 -2.45
N PRO A 130 -23.10 -3.73 -3.23
CA PRO A 130 -23.39 -2.42 -3.79
C PRO A 130 -23.64 -1.42 -2.65
N ASP A 131 -23.27 -0.18 -2.82
CA ASP A 131 -23.43 0.90 -1.82
C ASP A 131 -22.65 0.69 -0.50
N GLU A 132 -21.67 -0.23 -0.48
CA GLU A 132 -20.82 -0.50 0.66
C GLU A 132 -19.36 -0.13 0.37
N VAL A 133 -18.62 0.22 1.45
CA VAL A 133 -17.23 0.60 1.35
C VAL A 133 -16.42 0.09 2.53
N ILE A 134 -15.18 -0.31 2.27
CA ILE A 134 -14.15 -0.51 3.27
C ILE A 134 -13.17 0.65 3.19
N LEU A 135 -12.99 1.38 4.29
CA LEU A 135 -12.05 2.49 4.33
C LEU A 135 -10.69 2.03 4.89
N SER A 136 -9.62 2.61 4.39
CA SER A 136 -8.33 2.48 5.06
C SER A 136 -8.36 3.14 6.44
N SER A 137 -7.65 2.56 7.40
CA SER A 137 -7.65 3.02 8.80
C SER A 137 -7.23 4.48 8.95
N ASN A 138 -6.28 4.95 8.15
CA ASN A 138 -5.85 6.35 8.14
C ASN A 138 -6.93 7.30 7.59
N LEU A 139 -7.73 6.87 6.60
CA LEU A 139 -8.85 7.65 6.06
C LEU A 139 -10.00 7.72 7.08
N ALA A 140 -10.41 6.58 7.64
CA ALA A 140 -11.46 6.51 8.66
C ALA A 140 -11.12 7.38 9.87
N ASN A 141 -9.89 7.25 10.41
CA ASN A 141 -9.41 8.07 11.52
C ASN A 141 -9.40 9.57 11.19
N ARG A 142 -9.00 9.94 9.97
CA ARG A 142 -8.94 11.34 9.56
C ARG A 142 -10.30 11.99 9.44
N LEU A 143 -11.30 11.23 9.00
CA LEU A 143 -12.69 11.66 8.92
C LEU A 143 -13.44 11.52 10.25
N GLY A 144 -12.92 10.71 11.18
CA GLY A 144 -13.58 10.39 12.45
C GLY A 144 -14.77 9.45 12.28
N LEU A 145 -14.71 8.55 11.28
CA LEU A 145 -15.77 7.60 10.93
C LEU A 145 -15.46 6.21 11.48
N MET A 146 -16.53 5.49 11.81
CA MET A 146 -16.51 4.12 12.31
C MET A 146 -17.31 3.18 11.40
N VAL A 147 -17.18 1.89 11.64
CA VAL A 147 -18.01 0.88 10.97
C VAL A 147 -19.48 1.14 11.28
N GLY A 148 -20.31 1.14 10.25
CA GLY A 148 -21.73 1.45 10.31
C GLY A 148 -22.08 2.89 9.90
N ASP A 149 -21.12 3.80 9.90
CA ASP A 149 -21.32 5.18 9.44
C ASP A 149 -21.41 5.24 7.90
N GLU A 150 -21.82 6.41 7.40
CA GLU A 150 -21.88 6.69 5.97
C GLU A 150 -20.79 7.69 5.54
N VAL A 151 -20.24 7.49 4.37
CA VAL A 151 -19.31 8.42 3.72
C VAL A 151 -19.79 8.76 2.32
N LEU A 152 -19.71 10.05 1.96
CA LEU A 152 -19.96 10.49 0.60
C LEU A 152 -18.64 10.49 -0.18
N ILE A 153 -18.57 9.64 -1.19
CA ILE A 153 -17.43 9.58 -2.12
C ILE A 153 -17.81 10.37 -3.38
N ARG A 154 -16.91 11.25 -3.80
CA ARG A 154 -17.02 12.02 -5.04
C ARG A 154 -15.82 11.72 -5.91
N MET A 155 -16.05 11.40 -7.16
CA MET A 155 -15.03 11.13 -8.15
C MET A 155 -15.36 11.80 -9.48
N THR A 156 -14.37 12.04 -10.30
CA THR A 156 -14.58 12.45 -11.68
C THR A 156 -14.75 11.20 -12.53
N LYS A 157 -15.82 11.12 -13.32
CA LYS A 157 -15.97 10.06 -14.33
C LYS A 157 -14.74 10.08 -15.23
N ALA A 158 -14.13 8.92 -15.41
CA ALA A 158 -13.11 8.81 -16.42
C ALA A 158 -13.76 8.97 -17.81
N SER A 159 -13.32 9.96 -18.55
CA SER A 159 -13.73 10.15 -19.94
C SER A 159 -12.77 9.36 -20.83
N LEU A 160 -13.32 8.67 -21.84
CA LEU A 160 -12.52 8.11 -22.94
C LEU A 160 -11.91 9.22 -23.82
N ILE A 161 -12.37 10.45 -23.63
CA ILE A 161 -11.87 11.65 -24.31
C ILE A 161 -10.87 12.32 -23.36
N PRO A 162 -9.67 12.62 -23.81
CA PRO A 162 -8.70 13.37 -22.99
C PRO A 162 -9.28 14.67 -22.49
N LEU A 163 -9.11 15.00 -21.20
CA LEU A 163 -9.56 16.26 -20.59
C LEU A 163 -9.06 17.52 -21.30
N ASN A 164 -8.03 17.40 -22.14
CA ASN A 164 -7.45 18.48 -22.95
C ASN A 164 -8.13 18.65 -24.31
N ALA A 165 -9.17 17.87 -24.62
CA ALA A 165 -9.89 18.03 -25.89
C ALA A 165 -10.72 19.32 -25.84
N PRO A 166 -10.60 20.22 -26.83
CA PRO A 166 -11.45 21.41 -26.92
C PRO A 166 -12.89 20.92 -27.12
N PHE A 167 -13.83 21.39 -26.32
CA PHE A 167 -15.27 21.07 -26.29
C PHE A 167 -15.74 20.01 -25.27
N VAL A 168 -14.99 19.69 -24.26
CA VAL A 168 -15.50 18.92 -23.13
C VAL A 168 -16.07 19.87 -22.08
N SER A 169 -17.39 19.81 -21.86
CA SER A 169 -18.04 20.57 -20.77
C SER A 169 -17.71 19.93 -19.43
N ASP A 170 -17.10 20.67 -18.52
CA ASP A 170 -16.68 20.19 -17.20
C ASP A 170 -17.84 19.83 -16.24
N ASP A 171 -19.06 20.29 -16.49
CA ASP A 171 -20.13 20.29 -15.51
C ASP A 171 -20.83 18.93 -15.26
N ASN A 172 -20.62 17.91 -16.09
CA ASN A 172 -21.31 16.60 -15.97
C ASN A 172 -20.41 15.43 -15.57
N ASN A 173 -19.16 15.67 -15.22
CA ASN A 173 -18.19 14.58 -15.01
C ASN A 173 -17.98 14.18 -13.54
N ILE A 174 -18.66 14.82 -12.58
CA ILE A 174 -18.53 14.48 -11.16
C ILE A 174 -19.69 13.58 -10.76
N VAL A 175 -19.33 12.38 -10.31
CA VAL A 175 -20.27 11.42 -9.73
C VAL A 175 -20.06 11.37 -8.22
N SER A 176 -21.14 11.30 -7.49
CA SER A 176 -21.09 11.16 -6.03
C SER A 176 -21.99 10.03 -5.58
N SER A 177 -21.51 9.20 -4.68
CA SER A 177 -22.31 8.15 -4.06
C SER A 177 -22.09 8.16 -2.55
N ARG A 178 -23.18 7.89 -1.81
CA ARG A 178 -23.16 7.72 -0.37
C ARG A 178 -23.06 6.24 -0.06
N LEU A 179 -22.00 5.84 0.64
CA LEU A 179 -21.68 4.46 0.90
C LEU A 179 -21.63 4.19 2.39
N LYS A 180 -22.12 3.02 2.79
CA LYS A 180 -22.06 2.55 4.17
C LYS A 180 -20.72 1.87 4.44
N ILE A 181 -20.05 2.24 5.51
CA ILE A 181 -18.79 1.64 5.94
C ILE A 181 -19.09 0.28 6.61
N ILE A 182 -18.65 -0.80 6.00
CA ILE A 182 -18.84 -2.15 6.53
C ILE A 182 -17.62 -2.65 7.29
N ASP A 183 -16.44 -2.12 7.00
CA ASP A 183 -15.21 -2.45 7.70
C ASP A 183 -14.12 -1.39 7.50
N ILE A 184 -13.00 -1.51 8.26
CA ILE A 184 -11.85 -0.62 8.18
C ILE A 184 -10.60 -1.47 7.98
N ALA A 185 -9.95 -1.31 6.82
CA ALA A 185 -8.75 -2.03 6.45
C ALA A 185 -7.51 -1.46 7.15
N GLY A 186 -6.82 -2.28 7.91
CA GLY A 186 -5.52 -2.00 8.52
C GLY A 186 -4.35 -2.22 7.56
N SER A 187 -3.15 -2.13 8.10
CA SER A 187 -1.91 -2.41 7.35
C SER A 187 -1.81 -3.87 6.89
N ASP A 188 -2.36 -4.79 7.67
CA ASP A 188 -2.27 -6.23 7.42
C ASP A 188 -3.31 -6.73 6.39
N GLN A 189 -4.26 -5.87 6.02
CA GLN A 189 -5.25 -6.11 4.98
C GLN A 189 -5.01 -5.25 3.73
N MET A 190 -3.79 -4.85 3.44
CA MET A 190 -3.46 -3.94 2.34
C MET A 190 -4.24 -2.61 2.36
N GLY A 191 -4.72 -2.15 3.52
CA GLY A 191 -5.44 -0.89 3.63
C GLY A 191 -4.64 0.32 3.14
N MET A 192 -3.30 0.22 3.13
CA MET A 192 -2.38 1.25 2.64
C MET A 192 -1.83 0.93 1.23
N PHE A 193 -2.54 0.13 0.43
CA PHE A 193 -2.11 -0.23 -0.92
C PHE A 193 -1.75 0.99 -1.75
N ASN A 194 -0.53 1.00 -2.32
CA ASN A 194 -0.05 2.08 -3.16
C ASN A 194 1.07 1.61 -4.08
N LEU A 195 0.92 1.91 -5.36
CA LEU A 195 1.94 1.69 -6.39
C LEU A 195 2.82 2.92 -6.65
N LYS A 196 2.42 4.07 -6.10
CA LYS A 196 3.22 5.30 -6.24
C LYS A 196 4.32 5.30 -5.17
N ASN A 197 5.53 5.68 -5.56
CA ASN A 197 6.62 5.89 -4.61
C ASN A 197 6.37 7.18 -3.80
N SER A 198 5.63 7.04 -2.72
CA SER A 198 5.26 8.13 -1.80
C SER A 198 5.63 7.77 -0.38
N GLN A 199 6.18 8.72 0.37
CA GLN A 199 6.47 8.55 1.79
C GLN A 199 5.20 8.56 2.64
N THR A 200 4.15 9.24 2.19
CA THR A 200 2.86 9.28 2.87
C THR A 200 1.99 8.10 2.47
N ALA A 201 1.30 7.50 3.43
CA ALA A 201 0.32 6.49 3.14
C ALA A 201 -0.88 7.11 2.38
N PRO A 202 -1.36 6.49 1.30
CA PRO A 202 -2.54 6.96 0.60
C PRO A 202 -3.78 6.81 1.47
N PHE A 203 -4.79 7.58 1.17
CA PHE A 203 -6.14 7.38 1.68
C PHE A 203 -6.90 6.50 0.69
N ASN A 204 -7.26 5.28 1.10
CA ASN A 204 -7.91 4.31 0.24
C ASN A 204 -9.37 4.07 0.65
N ALA A 205 -10.22 3.95 -0.36
CA ALA A 205 -11.60 3.48 -0.22
C ALA A 205 -11.79 2.29 -1.17
N PHE A 206 -12.13 1.14 -0.63
CA PHE A 206 -12.37 -0.09 -1.38
C PHE A 206 -13.86 -0.30 -1.56
N VAL A 207 -14.28 -0.51 -2.80
CA VAL A 207 -15.66 -0.77 -3.19
C VAL A 207 -15.71 -1.99 -4.10
N SER A 208 -16.91 -2.56 -4.32
CA SER A 208 -16.99 -3.64 -5.29
C SER A 208 -16.67 -3.12 -6.70
N LYS A 209 -15.97 -3.91 -7.49
CA LYS A 209 -15.59 -3.52 -8.86
C LYS A 209 -16.82 -3.28 -9.73
N GLU A 210 -17.85 -4.10 -9.55
CA GLU A 210 -19.12 -3.99 -10.27
C GLU A 210 -19.80 -2.65 -9.98
N PHE A 211 -19.84 -2.24 -8.72
CA PHE A 211 -20.39 -0.94 -8.32
C PHE A 211 -19.61 0.21 -8.95
N LEU A 212 -18.28 0.19 -8.84
CA LEU A 212 -17.45 1.27 -9.38
C LEU A 212 -17.53 1.35 -10.91
N SER A 213 -17.51 0.20 -11.59
CA SER A 213 -17.61 0.14 -13.05
C SER A 213 -18.98 0.63 -13.55
N GLY A 214 -20.07 0.30 -12.86
CA GLY A 214 -21.39 0.82 -13.15
C GLY A 214 -21.49 2.33 -12.95
N LEU A 215 -20.93 2.86 -11.84
CA LEU A 215 -20.91 4.29 -11.54
C LEU A 215 -20.10 5.11 -12.56
N MET A 216 -19.04 4.51 -13.11
CA MET A 216 -18.18 5.12 -14.14
C MET A 216 -18.66 4.85 -15.58
N GLU A 217 -19.69 4.06 -15.78
CA GLU A 217 -20.18 3.61 -17.10
C GLU A 217 -19.12 2.82 -17.88
N PHE A 218 -18.27 2.07 -17.18
CA PHE A 218 -17.20 1.23 -17.71
C PHE A 218 -17.42 -0.25 -17.39
N GLU A 219 -18.57 -0.80 -17.82
CA GLU A 219 -18.86 -2.21 -17.60
C GLU A 219 -17.72 -3.12 -18.07
N ASN A 220 -17.34 -4.07 -17.22
CA ASN A 220 -16.24 -5.03 -17.48
C ASN A 220 -14.88 -4.42 -17.83
N LYS A 221 -14.60 -3.19 -17.38
CA LYS A 221 -13.32 -2.54 -17.60
C LYS A 221 -12.51 -2.46 -16.32
N SER A 222 -11.20 -2.55 -16.49
CA SER A 222 -10.18 -2.38 -15.46
C SER A 222 -9.02 -1.57 -16.03
N ASN A 223 -8.22 -0.96 -15.17
CA ASN A 223 -7.04 -0.19 -15.57
C ASN A 223 -5.76 -0.65 -14.86
N LEU A 224 -5.89 -1.65 -13.97
CA LEU A 224 -4.80 -2.21 -13.20
C LEU A 224 -4.99 -3.72 -13.06
N ILE A 225 -3.92 -4.52 -13.29
CA ILE A 225 -3.85 -5.93 -12.91
C ILE A 225 -2.69 -6.07 -11.93
N ILE A 226 -2.94 -6.76 -10.84
CA ILE A 226 -1.93 -7.14 -9.86
C ILE A 226 -1.80 -8.66 -9.86
N LEU A 227 -0.56 -9.14 -9.68
CA LEU A 227 -0.24 -10.56 -9.74
C LEU A 227 0.72 -10.92 -8.60
N SER A 228 0.56 -12.12 -8.05
CA SER A 228 1.56 -12.76 -7.19
C SER A 228 2.43 -13.70 -8.01
N ASP A 229 3.67 -13.95 -7.62
CA ASP A 229 4.53 -14.94 -8.27
C ASP A 229 4.29 -16.37 -7.75
N GLY A 230 3.40 -16.53 -6.76
CA GLY A 230 3.08 -17.83 -6.15
C GLY A 230 4.23 -18.43 -5.31
N SER A 231 5.36 -17.76 -5.22
CA SER A 231 6.40 -18.14 -4.27
C SER A 231 6.04 -17.57 -2.90
N GLU A 232 5.91 -18.41 -1.89
CA GLU A 232 5.91 -17.95 -0.50
C GLU A 232 7.14 -17.04 -0.33
N SER A 233 6.89 -15.76 -0.14
CA SER A 233 7.97 -14.84 0.18
C SER A 233 8.48 -15.21 1.57
N ASP A 234 9.61 -15.93 1.64
CA ASP A 234 10.38 -16.05 2.86
C ASP A 234 10.72 -14.64 3.37
N ILE A 235 9.92 -14.17 4.32
CA ILE A 235 10.07 -12.86 5.00
C ILE A 235 10.90 -13.04 6.26
#